data_4c43ea61d39e74eebb6ab8e3a0ccb008
#
_entry.id   4c43ea61d39e74eebb6ab8e3a0ccb008
#
_cell.length_a   1.000
_cell.length_b   1.000
_cell.length_c   1.000
_cell.angle_alpha   90.00
_cell.angle_beta   90.00
_cell.angle_gamma   90.00
#
_symmetry.space_group_name_H-M   'P 1'
#
loop_
_entity.id
_entity.type
_entity.pdbx_description
1 polymer ?
#
loop_
_entity_poly.entity_id
_entity_poly.type
_entity_poly.pdbx_seq_one_letter_code
_entity_poly.pdbx_strand_id
1 'polypeptide(L)'
;SDGFDLIHTEMPDVVVTDVLMSKMDGYELCRKIKTDVLLSHIPVVILTAKVTDQDKITGYQEGADVYMTKPFNPTLLQTVIDNLLTSRSKLREMLLSGAGQPDSEPEDAEETGEIRLSAADRAFVDKLRQYVDANISDSSLSISDISAEMCMSRASFFRKIKSLTGVTPNNFILIYRLNKAAAMIRSREYRLNEIADLAGFSSQSHFSRCFKQHFGMAPKDYTDHGGGG
;
A
#
# COMPACT_ATOMS: atom_id res chain seq x y z
N SER A 1 -3.63 -23.64 -16.87
CA SER A 1 -3.78 -22.77 -15.69
C SER A 1 -4.74 -21.66 -16.06
N ASP A 2 -5.64 -21.35 -15.16
CA ASP A 2 -6.56 -20.23 -15.32
C ASP A 2 -5.79 -18.92 -15.15
N GLY A 3 -6.13 -17.84 -15.87
CA GLY A 3 -5.44 -16.57 -15.75
C GLY A 3 -5.40 -16.04 -14.31
N PHE A 4 -6.42 -16.33 -13.52
CA PHE A 4 -6.48 -15.98 -12.09
C PHE A 4 -5.41 -16.73 -11.27
N ASP A 5 -5.18 -18.02 -11.52
CA ASP A 5 -4.13 -18.78 -10.84
C ASP A 5 -2.73 -18.24 -11.16
N LEU A 6 -2.53 -17.80 -12.40
CA LEU A 6 -1.27 -17.19 -12.83
C LEU A 6 -1.04 -15.85 -12.09
N ILE A 7 -2.05 -15.01 -11.95
CA ILE A 7 -1.96 -13.76 -11.21
C ILE A 7 -1.59 -14.01 -9.73
N HIS A 8 -2.15 -15.04 -9.12
CA HIS A 8 -1.81 -15.44 -7.74
C HIS A 8 -0.35 -15.91 -7.59
N THR A 9 0.19 -16.55 -8.62
CA THR A 9 1.57 -17.07 -8.60
C THR A 9 2.58 -15.99 -8.89
N GLU A 10 2.35 -15.20 -9.94
CA GLU A 10 3.31 -14.21 -10.46
C GLU A 10 3.22 -12.86 -9.74
N MET A 11 2.06 -12.54 -9.12
CA MET A 11 1.83 -11.25 -8.43
C MET A 11 2.23 -10.04 -9.27
N PRO A 12 1.64 -9.84 -10.47
CA PRO A 12 2.04 -8.79 -11.39
C PRO A 12 1.77 -7.39 -10.81
N ASP A 13 2.48 -6.39 -11.33
CA ASP A 13 2.28 -4.99 -10.92
C ASP A 13 1.04 -4.33 -11.54
N VAL A 14 0.54 -4.87 -12.66
CA VAL A 14 -0.68 -4.45 -13.35
C VAL A 14 -1.27 -5.63 -14.12
N VAL A 15 -2.58 -5.70 -14.21
CA VAL A 15 -3.31 -6.65 -15.07
C VAL A 15 -4.02 -5.89 -16.17
N VAL A 16 -3.78 -6.31 -17.41
CA VAL A 16 -4.54 -5.82 -18.59
C VAL A 16 -5.33 -6.98 -19.15
N THR A 17 -6.65 -6.83 -19.22
CA THR A 17 -7.55 -7.91 -19.64
C THR A 17 -8.54 -7.43 -20.70
N ASP A 18 -8.93 -8.32 -21.61
CA ASP A 18 -10.09 -8.10 -22.49
C ASP A 18 -11.37 -8.44 -21.72
N VAL A 19 -12.49 -7.79 -22.08
CA VAL A 19 -13.82 -8.19 -21.60
C VAL A 19 -14.18 -9.57 -22.15
N LEU A 20 -13.97 -9.79 -23.44
CA LEU A 20 -14.38 -11.04 -24.11
C LEU A 20 -13.25 -12.07 -24.05
N MET A 21 -13.34 -13.00 -23.12
CA MET A 21 -12.43 -14.15 -23.01
C MET A 21 -13.21 -15.46 -22.90
N SER A 22 -12.60 -16.58 -23.30
CA SER A 22 -13.30 -17.85 -23.55
C SER A 22 -13.79 -18.61 -22.31
N LYS A 23 -13.20 -18.41 -21.13
CA LYS A 23 -13.52 -19.15 -19.90
C LYS A 23 -14.08 -18.29 -18.78
N MET A 24 -13.55 -17.11 -18.63
CA MET A 24 -13.91 -16.13 -17.63
C MET A 24 -13.88 -14.78 -18.34
N ASP A 25 -14.90 -13.97 -18.20
CA ASP A 25 -14.86 -12.63 -18.77
C ASP A 25 -13.99 -11.68 -17.94
N GLY A 26 -13.59 -10.54 -18.55
CA GLY A 26 -12.69 -9.58 -17.89
C GLY A 26 -13.32 -8.91 -16.67
N TYR A 27 -14.64 -8.79 -16.62
CA TYR A 27 -15.32 -8.23 -15.45
C TYR A 27 -15.30 -9.21 -14.27
N GLU A 28 -15.55 -10.48 -14.52
CA GLU A 28 -15.47 -11.53 -13.49
C GLU A 28 -14.04 -11.66 -12.96
N LEU A 29 -13.03 -11.61 -13.86
CA LEU A 29 -11.62 -11.61 -13.46
C LEU A 29 -11.31 -10.40 -12.60
N CYS A 30 -11.73 -9.20 -12.99
CA CYS A 30 -11.53 -7.96 -12.24
C CYS A 30 -12.15 -8.07 -10.84
N ARG A 31 -13.41 -8.47 -10.74
CA ARG A 31 -14.10 -8.65 -9.46
C ARG A 31 -13.35 -9.64 -8.56
N LYS A 32 -12.92 -10.79 -9.10
CA LYS A 32 -12.13 -11.78 -8.32
C LYS A 32 -10.83 -11.18 -7.80
N ILE A 33 -10.10 -10.43 -8.62
CA ILE A 33 -8.87 -9.74 -8.20
C ILE A 33 -9.19 -8.73 -7.09
N LYS A 34 -10.21 -7.89 -7.26
CA LYS A 34 -10.53 -6.81 -6.32
C LYS A 34 -11.12 -7.29 -5.00
N THR A 35 -11.75 -8.47 -4.99
CA THR A 35 -12.27 -9.09 -3.76
C THR A 35 -11.27 -10.00 -3.06
N ASP A 36 -10.21 -10.41 -3.73
CA ASP A 36 -9.16 -11.24 -3.13
C ASP A 36 -8.24 -10.40 -2.23
N VAL A 37 -8.07 -10.84 -0.98
CA VAL A 37 -7.27 -10.13 0.03
C VAL A 37 -5.81 -9.92 -0.41
N LEU A 38 -5.25 -10.84 -1.21
CA LEU A 38 -3.86 -10.76 -1.66
C LEU A 38 -3.70 -9.93 -2.94
N LEU A 39 -4.72 -9.90 -3.81
CA LEU A 39 -4.64 -9.34 -5.16
C LEU A 39 -5.32 -7.97 -5.30
N SER A 40 -6.19 -7.57 -4.35
CA SER A 40 -7.02 -6.34 -4.42
C SER A 40 -6.25 -5.07 -4.74
N HIS A 41 -4.98 -5.02 -4.37
CA HIS A 41 -4.08 -3.89 -4.62
C HIS A 41 -3.53 -3.82 -6.06
N ILE A 42 -3.72 -4.86 -6.88
CA ILE A 42 -3.22 -4.90 -8.26
C ILE A 42 -4.16 -4.09 -9.15
N PRO A 43 -3.64 -3.07 -9.87
CA PRO A 43 -4.44 -2.31 -10.82
C PRO A 43 -4.91 -3.20 -11.98
N VAL A 44 -6.17 -3.00 -12.39
CA VAL A 44 -6.78 -3.72 -13.51
C VAL A 44 -7.23 -2.74 -14.58
N VAL A 45 -6.68 -2.92 -15.78
CA VAL A 45 -7.08 -2.19 -17.00
C VAL A 45 -7.97 -3.13 -17.84
N ILE A 46 -9.21 -2.74 -18.08
CA ILE A 46 -10.14 -3.50 -18.92
C ILE A 46 -10.14 -2.92 -20.33
N LEU A 47 -9.87 -3.77 -21.32
CA LEU A 47 -9.97 -3.46 -22.74
C LEU A 47 -11.31 -3.96 -23.28
N THR A 48 -12.06 -3.13 -24.01
CA THR A 48 -13.40 -3.50 -24.50
C THR A 48 -13.66 -3.00 -25.91
N ALA A 49 -14.43 -3.75 -26.68
CA ALA A 49 -15.01 -3.30 -27.95
C ALA A 49 -16.33 -2.52 -27.75
N LYS A 50 -16.91 -2.52 -26.54
CA LYS A 50 -18.18 -1.89 -26.25
C LYS A 50 -17.99 -0.43 -25.84
N VAL A 51 -18.84 0.44 -26.36
CA VAL A 51 -18.70 1.91 -26.25
C VAL A 51 -19.84 2.54 -25.42
N THR A 52 -20.78 1.74 -24.90
CA THR A 52 -21.93 2.31 -24.18
C THR A 52 -21.52 2.81 -22.79
N ASP A 53 -22.13 3.92 -22.36
CA ASP A 53 -21.87 4.46 -21.01
C ASP A 53 -22.27 3.45 -19.92
N GLN A 54 -23.25 2.60 -20.17
CA GLN A 54 -23.66 1.53 -19.26
C GLN A 54 -22.56 0.48 -19.08
N ASP A 55 -21.79 0.14 -20.11
CA ASP A 55 -20.68 -0.81 -20.02
C ASP A 55 -19.52 -0.21 -19.22
N LYS A 56 -19.28 1.11 -19.33
CA LYS A 56 -18.28 1.81 -18.51
C LYS A 56 -18.68 1.83 -17.04
N ILE A 57 -19.93 2.17 -16.73
CA ILE A 57 -20.48 2.17 -15.37
C ILE A 57 -20.32 0.77 -14.75
N THR A 58 -20.66 -0.28 -15.48
CA THR A 58 -20.47 -1.67 -15.02
C THR A 58 -19.01 -1.97 -14.73
N GLY A 59 -18.09 -1.58 -15.61
CA GLY A 59 -16.64 -1.79 -15.42
C GLY A 59 -16.10 -1.13 -14.15
N TYR A 60 -16.51 0.10 -13.88
CA TYR A 60 -16.14 0.80 -12.66
C TYR A 60 -16.82 0.19 -11.41
N GLN A 61 -18.06 -0.26 -11.50
CA GLN A 61 -18.74 -0.96 -10.41
C GLN A 61 -18.07 -2.28 -10.03
N GLU A 62 -17.47 -2.98 -11.00
CA GLU A 62 -16.66 -4.19 -10.76
C GLU A 62 -15.23 -3.88 -10.27
N GLY A 63 -14.90 -2.61 -10.07
CA GLY A 63 -13.67 -2.15 -9.45
C GLY A 63 -12.47 -2.01 -10.38
N ALA A 64 -12.67 -1.94 -11.70
CA ALA A 64 -11.59 -1.66 -12.63
C ALA A 64 -11.00 -0.26 -12.38
N ASP A 65 -9.67 -0.16 -12.42
CA ASP A 65 -8.97 1.12 -12.24
C ASP A 65 -9.01 1.96 -13.52
N VAL A 66 -9.00 1.30 -14.67
CA VAL A 66 -9.11 1.96 -15.98
C VAL A 66 -9.92 1.12 -16.94
N TYR A 67 -10.72 1.81 -17.74
CA TYR A 67 -11.53 1.23 -18.81
C TYR A 67 -11.15 1.86 -20.15
N MET A 68 -10.70 1.05 -21.11
CA MET A 68 -10.22 1.53 -22.41
C MET A 68 -10.95 0.87 -23.57
N THR A 69 -11.48 1.68 -24.48
CA THR A 69 -12.21 1.19 -25.66
C THR A 69 -11.29 0.83 -26.82
N LYS A 70 -11.57 -0.26 -27.50
CA LYS A 70 -10.92 -0.67 -28.76
C LYS A 70 -11.60 0.04 -29.96
N PRO A 71 -10.83 0.48 -30.97
CA PRO A 71 -9.38 0.47 -31.07
C PRO A 71 -8.74 1.54 -30.19
N PHE A 72 -7.64 1.22 -29.49
CA PHE A 72 -6.91 2.14 -28.64
C PHE A 72 -5.52 2.46 -29.22
N ASN A 73 -5.00 3.63 -28.87
CA ASN A 73 -3.63 4.00 -29.19
C ASN A 73 -2.66 3.28 -28.23
N PRO A 74 -1.66 2.50 -28.72
CA PRO A 74 -0.69 1.82 -27.85
C PRO A 74 0.07 2.77 -26.93
N THR A 75 0.39 3.98 -27.39
CA THR A 75 1.05 5.02 -26.59
C THR A 75 0.18 5.46 -25.42
N LEU A 76 -1.14 5.58 -25.65
CA LEU A 76 -2.09 5.91 -24.58
C LEU A 76 -2.16 4.80 -23.52
N LEU A 77 -2.21 3.53 -23.95
CA LEU A 77 -2.19 2.39 -23.02
C LEU A 77 -0.92 2.39 -22.19
N GLN A 78 0.23 2.61 -22.81
CA GLN A 78 1.50 2.70 -22.10
C GLN A 78 1.51 3.85 -21.09
N THR A 79 1.05 5.05 -21.46
CA THR A 79 0.94 6.20 -20.56
C THR A 79 0.03 5.89 -19.35
N VAL A 80 -1.08 5.22 -19.59
CA VAL A 80 -2.00 4.79 -18.50
C VAL A 80 -1.30 3.83 -17.56
N ILE A 81 -0.60 2.82 -18.07
CA ILE A 81 0.14 1.85 -17.25
C ILE A 81 1.22 2.57 -16.42
N ASP A 82 2.00 3.46 -17.03
CA ASP A 82 3.07 4.21 -16.36
C ASP A 82 2.49 5.11 -15.24
N ASN A 83 1.35 5.75 -15.47
CA ASN A 83 0.64 6.53 -14.45
C ASN A 83 0.16 5.66 -13.29
N LEU A 84 -0.41 4.49 -13.59
CA LEU A 84 -0.84 3.53 -12.57
C LEU A 84 0.34 3.06 -11.69
N LEU A 85 1.46 2.71 -12.30
CA LEU A 85 2.66 2.29 -11.57
C LEU A 85 3.28 3.43 -10.74
N THR A 86 3.28 4.66 -11.27
CA THR A 86 3.78 5.85 -10.57
C THR A 86 2.90 6.18 -9.35
N SER A 87 1.58 6.18 -9.51
CA SER A 87 0.63 6.43 -8.43
C SER A 87 0.75 5.37 -7.33
N ARG A 88 0.98 4.11 -7.71
CA ARG A 88 1.25 3.02 -6.76
C ARG A 88 2.56 3.24 -5.96
N SER A 89 3.60 3.76 -6.60
CA SER A 89 4.84 4.14 -5.90
C SER A 89 4.61 5.23 -4.86
N LYS A 90 3.86 6.28 -5.22
CA LYS A 90 3.49 7.35 -4.27
C LYS A 90 2.67 6.82 -3.10
N LEU A 91 1.71 5.94 -3.36
CA LEU A 91 0.91 5.31 -2.32
C LEU A 91 1.77 4.47 -1.36
N ARG A 92 2.74 3.70 -1.89
CA ARG A 92 3.71 2.97 -1.07
C ARG A 92 4.50 3.89 -0.15
N GLU A 93 4.97 5.02 -0.66
CA GLU A 93 5.69 6.02 0.11
C GLU A 93 4.83 6.62 1.23
N MET A 94 3.57 6.96 0.93
CA MET A 94 2.61 7.42 1.94
C MET A 94 2.34 6.38 3.02
N LEU A 95 2.21 5.11 2.66
CA LEU A 95 2.02 4.02 3.63
C LEU A 95 3.23 3.84 4.55
N LEU A 96 4.44 4.05 4.03
CA LEU A 96 5.68 3.94 4.78
C LEU A 96 5.95 5.18 5.64
N SER A 97 5.61 6.39 5.18
CA SER A 97 5.85 7.62 5.93
C SER A 97 5.02 7.76 7.21
N GLY A 98 3.96 6.93 7.35
CA GLY A 98 3.06 7.04 8.49
C GLY A 98 2.20 8.32 8.48
N ALA A 99 2.29 9.12 7.43
CA ALA A 99 1.37 10.23 7.21
C ALA A 99 -0.04 9.64 7.05
N GLY A 100 -0.97 10.10 7.86
CA GLY A 100 -2.39 9.79 7.68
C GLY A 100 -2.80 10.17 6.25
N GLN A 101 -3.74 9.44 5.67
CA GLN A 101 -4.35 9.91 4.42
C GLN A 101 -4.86 11.33 4.65
N PRO A 102 -4.75 12.23 3.66
CA PRO A 102 -5.48 13.48 3.75
C PRO A 102 -6.96 13.15 3.92
N ASP A 103 -7.57 13.68 5.00
CA ASP A 103 -9.00 13.53 5.32
C ASP A 103 -9.94 14.19 4.28
N SER A 104 -9.37 14.77 3.24
CA SER A 104 -10.11 15.36 2.14
C SER A 104 -10.20 14.37 0.98
N GLU A 105 -11.36 13.76 0.81
CA GLU A 105 -11.78 13.24 -0.48
C GLU A 105 -11.90 14.44 -1.44
N PRO A 106 -11.07 14.56 -2.48
CA PRO A 106 -11.37 15.50 -3.53
C PRO A 106 -12.56 14.94 -4.31
N GLU A 107 -13.71 15.60 -4.22
CA GLU A 107 -14.94 15.25 -4.94
C GLU A 107 -14.76 15.22 -6.48
N ASP A 108 -13.64 15.77 -6.99
CA ASP A 108 -13.36 15.94 -8.41
C ASP A 108 -12.31 14.98 -9.00
N ALA A 109 -11.96 13.87 -8.35
CA ALA A 109 -10.85 12.98 -8.77
C ALA A 109 -11.25 11.89 -9.78
N GLU A 110 -12.40 11.99 -10.46
CA GLU A 110 -12.81 11.03 -11.49
C GLU A 110 -11.98 11.11 -12.78
N GLU A 111 -11.24 12.21 -13.02
CA GLU A 111 -10.48 12.41 -14.26
C GLU A 111 -8.95 12.20 -14.15
N THR A 112 -8.38 12.04 -12.95
CA THR A 112 -6.91 12.09 -12.79
C THR A 112 -6.20 10.74 -12.78
N GLY A 113 -6.92 9.60 -12.86
CA GLY A 113 -6.27 8.27 -12.91
C GLY A 113 -5.42 7.95 -11.65
N GLU A 114 -5.69 8.57 -10.50
CA GLU A 114 -5.01 8.27 -9.26
C GLU A 114 -5.47 6.92 -8.70
N ILE A 115 -4.50 6.03 -8.46
CA ILE A 115 -4.79 4.76 -7.80
C ILE A 115 -5.20 5.04 -6.36
N ARG A 116 -6.44 4.70 -6.05
CA ARG A 116 -6.95 4.65 -4.68
C ARG A 116 -6.75 3.24 -4.12
N LEU A 117 -6.43 3.17 -2.83
CA LEU A 117 -6.55 1.90 -2.12
C LEU A 117 -7.97 1.37 -2.25
N SER A 118 -8.12 0.09 -2.58
CA SER A 118 -9.43 -0.55 -2.48
C SER A 118 -9.99 -0.39 -1.06
N ALA A 119 -11.30 -0.40 -0.90
CA ALA A 119 -11.91 -0.35 0.43
C ALA A 119 -11.36 -1.45 1.36
N ALA A 120 -11.11 -2.64 0.81
CA ALA A 120 -10.53 -3.77 1.52
C ALA A 120 -9.08 -3.50 1.96
N ASP A 121 -8.26 -2.89 1.08
CA ASP A 121 -6.87 -2.56 1.40
C ASP A 121 -6.80 -1.43 2.44
N ARG A 122 -7.69 -0.44 2.34
CA ARG A 122 -7.80 0.64 3.32
C ARG A 122 -8.14 0.07 4.70
N ALA A 123 -9.20 -0.72 4.81
CA ALA A 123 -9.58 -1.36 6.06
C ALA A 123 -8.46 -2.26 6.63
N PHE A 124 -7.72 -2.96 5.77
CA PHE A 124 -6.56 -3.74 6.17
C PHE A 124 -5.45 -2.87 6.75
N VAL A 125 -5.08 -1.78 6.08
CA VAL A 125 -4.02 -0.86 6.53
C VAL A 125 -4.42 -0.17 7.84
N ASP A 126 -5.68 0.27 7.97
CA ASP A 126 -6.16 0.94 9.16
C ASP A 126 -6.16 -0.01 10.37
N LYS A 127 -6.64 -1.24 10.20
CA LYS A 127 -6.58 -2.27 11.25
C LYS A 127 -5.14 -2.59 11.64
N LEU A 128 -4.24 -2.73 10.65
CA LEU A 128 -2.83 -2.97 10.90
C LEU A 128 -2.20 -1.84 11.71
N ARG A 129 -2.44 -0.59 11.32
CA ARG A 129 -1.91 0.59 12.02
C ARG A 129 -2.43 0.66 13.46
N GLN A 130 -3.73 0.48 13.67
CA GLN A 130 -4.32 0.47 15.00
C GLN A 130 -3.67 -0.58 15.91
N TYR A 131 -3.48 -1.80 15.40
CA TYR A 131 -2.84 -2.86 16.17
C TYR A 131 -1.37 -2.57 16.49
N VAL A 132 -0.60 -2.08 15.49
CA VAL A 132 0.80 -1.72 15.69
C VAL A 132 0.93 -0.53 16.63
N ASP A 133 0.08 0.50 16.54
CA ASP A 133 0.09 1.64 17.46
C ASP A 133 -0.20 1.22 18.91
N ALA A 134 -1.16 0.33 19.11
CA ALA A 134 -1.50 -0.18 20.44
C ALA A 134 -0.36 -1.00 21.08
N ASN A 135 0.52 -1.59 20.28
CA ASN A 135 1.59 -2.47 20.71
C ASN A 135 3.00 -1.95 20.37
N ILE A 136 3.12 -0.66 20.00
CA ILE A 136 4.36 -0.12 19.43
C ILE A 136 5.55 -0.18 20.40
N SER A 137 5.30 0.02 21.71
CA SER A 137 6.30 -0.03 22.75
C SER A 137 6.77 -1.45 23.11
N ASP A 138 6.02 -2.47 22.68
CA ASP A 138 6.42 -3.86 22.91
C ASP A 138 7.55 -4.26 21.95
N SER A 139 8.77 -4.33 22.46
CA SER A 139 9.94 -4.75 21.67
C SER A 139 9.88 -6.23 21.22
N SER A 140 9.00 -7.04 21.81
CA SER A 140 8.80 -8.45 21.49
C SER A 140 7.72 -8.67 20.41
N LEU A 141 7.00 -7.62 19.99
CA LEU A 141 5.94 -7.70 18.96
C LEU A 141 6.45 -8.38 17.71
N SER A 142 5.90 -9.55 17.42
CA SER A 142 6.33 -10.42 16.31
C SER A 142 5.39 -10.35 15.11
N ILE A 143 5.92 -10.70 13.94
CA ILE A 143 5.08 -10.86 12.73
C ILE A 143 4.02 -11.96 12.91
N SER A 144 4.28 -12.95 13.79
CA SER A 144 3.29 -13.99 14.11
C SER A 144 2.07 -13.40 14.81
N ASP A 145 2.28 -12.51 15.79
CA ASP A 145 1.20 -11.87 16.55
C ASP A 145 0.38 -10.97 15.63
N ILE A 146 1.04 -10.15 14.81
CA ILE A 146 0.38 -9.28 13.85
C ILE A 146 -0.42 -10.08 12.83
N SER A 147 0.16 -11.15 12.25
CA SER A 147 -0.54 -11.96 11.25
C SER A 147 -1.77 -12.68 11.84
N ALA A 148 -1.68 -13.13 13.09
CA ALA A 148 -2.81 -13.73 13.81
C ALA A 148 -3.93 -12.72 14.04
N GLU A 149 -3.61 -11.50 14.49
CA GLU A 149 -4.57 -10.41 14.64
C GLU A 149 -5.27 -10.05 13.33
N MET A 150 -4.51 -10.08 12.23
CA MET A 150 -5.04 -9.83 10.88
C MET A 150 -5.81 -11.04 10.30
N CYS A 151 -5.98 -12.13 11.07
CA CYS A 151 -6.62 -13.38 10.65
C CYS A 151 -5.98 -13.97 9.38
N MET A 152 -4.66 -13.86 9.23
CA MET A 152 -3.90 -14.31 8.07
C MET A 152 -2.81 -15.30 8.44
N SER A 153 -2.46 -16.20 7.51
CA SER A 153 -1.22 -16.95 7.63
C SER A 153 -0.02 -16.00 7.52
N ARG A 154 1.12 -16.34 8.15
CA ARG A 154 2.36 -15.55 8.04
C ARG A 154 2.78 -15.33 6.58
N ALA A 155 2.63 -16.35 5.73
CA ALA A 155 2.97 -16.28 4.32
C ALA A 155 2.04 -15.29 3.56
N SER A 156 0.73 -15.34 3.82
CA SER A 156 -0.25 -14.43 3.22
C SER A 156 -0.01 -13.00 3.70
N PHE A 157 0.22 -12.81 4.99
CA PHE A 157 0.54 -11.49 5.55
C PHE A 157 1.84 -10.92 4.94
N PHE A 158 2.89 -11.75 4.82
CA PHE A 158 4.15 -11.33 4.19
C PHE A 158 3.92 -10.85 2.75
N ARG A 159 3.20 -11.63 1.93
CA ARG A 159 2.91 -11.26 0.54
C ARG A 159 2.09 -9.97 0.47
N LYS A 160 1.04 -9.83 1.29
CA LYS A 160 0.18 -8.66 1.33
C LYS A 160 0.96 -7.38 1.69
N ILE A 161 1.75 -7.40 2.75
CA ILE A 161 2.56 -6.24 3.14
C ILE A 161 3.58 -5.88 2.06
N LYS A 162 4.32 -6.88 1.55
CA LYS A 162 5.33 -6.64 0.51
C LYS A 162 4.71 -6.06 -0.76
N SER A 163 3.53 -6.51 -1.15
CA SER A 163 2.84 -6.00 -2.33
C SER A 163 2.30 -4.59 -2.14
N LEU A 164 1.72 -4.28 -0.97
CA LEU A 164 1.21 -2.94 -0.67
C LEU A 164 2.32 -1.90 -0.49
N THR A 165 3.41 -2.27 0.20
CA THR A 165 4.42 -1.32 0.67
C THR A 165 5.77 -1.44 -0.04
N GLY A 166 6.00 -2.52 -0.79
CA GLY A 166 7.29 -2.82 -1.43
C GLY A 166 8.35 -3.36 -0.48
N VAL A 167 8.13 -3.33 0.84
CA VAL A 167 9.09 -3.80 1.85
C VAL A 167 8.60 -5.03 2.60
N THR A 168 9.51 -5.72 3.28
CA THR A 168 9.12 -6.86 4.13
C THR A 168 8.36 -6.40 5.38
N PRO A 169 7.52 -7.24 6.01
CA PRO A 169 6.81 -6.89 7.24
C PRO A 169 7.73 -6.38 8.36
N ASN A 170 8.90 -7.01 8.55
CA ASN A 170 9.87 -6.56 9.55
C ASN A 170 10.36 -5.13 9.26
N ASN A 171 10.67 -4.84 8.00
CA ASN A 171 11.09 -3.49 7.59
C ASN A 171 9.93 -2.50 7.70
N PHE A 172 8.70 -2.89 7.39
CA PHE A 172 7.54 -2.04 7.57
C PHE A 172 7.39 -1.62 9.05
N ILE A 173 7.42 -2.56 9.98
CA ILE A 173 7.34 -2.28 11.42
C ILE A 173 8.52 -1.41 11.88
N LEU A 174 9.73 -1.70 11.40
CA LEU A 174 10.91 -0.90 11.73
C LEU A 174 10.75 0.55 11.26
N ILE A 175 10.36 0.78 10.00
CA ILE A 175 10.14 2.11 9.44
C ILE A 175 9.00 2.83 10.19
N TYR A 176 7.92 2.12 10.50
CA TYR A 176 6.80 2.67 11.26
C TYR A 176 7.24 3.15 12.65
N ARG A 177 8.01 2.34 13.40
CA ARG A 177 8.61 2.72 14.68
C ARG A 177 9.53 3.92 14.57
N LEU A 178 10.37 3.96 13.55
CA LEU A 178 11.29 5.09 13.30
C LEU A 178 10.53 6.38 13.00
N ASN A 179 9.47 6.34 12.23
CA ASN A 179 8.64 7.51 11.93
C ASN A 179 7.90 8.03 13.17
N LYS A 180 7.38 7.14 14.02
CA LYS A 180 6.80 7.53 15.32
C LYS A 180 7.85 8.15 16.24
N ALA A 181 9.05 7.57 16.31
CA ALA A 181 10.15 8.14 17.07
C ALA A 181 10.56 9.53 16.55
N ALA A 182 10.60 9.72 15.23
CA ALA A 182 10.88 11.02 14.62
C ALA A 182 9.82 12.07 14.97
N ALA A 183 8.54 11.69 15.04
CA ALA A 183 7.47 12.58 15.51
C ALA A 183 7.65 12.95 16.99
N MET A 184 7.99 11.98 17.86
CA MET A 184 8.27 12.24 19.28
C MET A 184 9.50 13.14 19.48
N ILE A 185 10.55 12.99 18.66
CA ILE A 185 11.72 13.89 18.70
C ILE A 185 11.32 15.32 18.35
N ARG A 186 10.48 15.50 17.32
CA ARG A 186 10.00 16.83 16.89
C ARG A 186 9.10 17.50 17.94
N SER A 187 8.27 16.75 18.67
CA SER A 187 7.42 17.30 19.73
C SER A 187 8.23 17.82 20.94
N ARG A 188 9.47 17.35 21.12
CA ARG A 188 10.36 17.69 22.26
C ARG A 188 9.76 17.38 23.65
N GLU A 189 8.76 16.51 23.71
CA GLU A 189 8.07 16.14 24.95
C GLU A 189 8.83 15.04 25.72
N TYR A 190 9.67 14.28 25.01
CA TYR A 190 10.33 13.08 25.54
C TYR A 190 11.85 13.18 25.43
N ARG A 191 12.54 12.50 26.33
CA ARG A 191 13.99 12.32 26.22
C ARG A 191 14.33 11.20 25.24
N LEU A 192 15.51 11.25 24.60
CA LEU A 192 15.90 10.27 23.57
C LEU A 192 15.92 8.82 24.05
N ASN A 193 16.28 8.56 25.32
CA ASN A 193 16.19 7.22 25.90
C ASN A 193 14.75 6.75 26.06
N GLU A 194 13.84 7.62 26.49
CA GLU A 194 12.41 7.33 26.60
C GLU A 194 11.79 7.06 25.24
N ILE A 195 12.17 7.82 24.21
CA ILE A 195 11.69 7.64 22.82
C ILE A 195 12.07 6.24 22.29
N ALA A 196 13.28 5.76 22.57
CA ALA A 196 13.70 4.43 22.15
C ALA A 196 12.78 3.34 22.72
N ASP A 197 12.47 3.43 24.01
CA ASP A 197 11.58 2.48 24.70
C ASP A 197 10.13 2.61 24.22
N LEU A 198 9.59 3.83 24.12
CA LEU A 198 8.24 4.11 23.65
C LEU A 198 8.02 3.67 22.19
N ALA A 199 9.08 3.73 21.37
CA ALA A 199 9.05 3.25 19.99
C ALA A 199 9.36 1.74 19.86
N GLY A 200 9.48 1.00 20.96
CA GLY A 200 9.64 -0.45 21.00
C GLY A 200 11.00 -0.97 20.57
N PHE A 201 12.06 -0.19 20.76
CA PHE A 201 13.42 -0.67 20.55
C PHE A 201 13.98 -1.30 21.82
N SER A 202 14.60 -2.47 21.69
CA SER A 202 15.19 -3.21 22.80
C SER A 202 16.46 -2.55 23.38
N SER A 203 17.04 -1.56 22.69
CA SER A 203 18.18 -0.79 23.18
C SER A 203 18.33 0.53 22.42
N GLN A 204 18.83 1.55 23.12
CA GLN A 204 19.13 2.87 22.57
C GLN A 204 20.20 2.80 21.46
N SER A 205 21.16 1.89 21.56
CA SER A 205 22.20 1.71 20.55
C SER A 205 21.60 1.16 19.23
N HIS A 206 20.68 0.21 19.32
CA HIS A 206 19.95 -0.32 18.17
C HIS A 206 19.09 0.76 17.54
N PHE A 207 18.31 1.49 18.35
CA PHE A 207 17.52 2.63 17.89
C PHE A 207 18.37 3.65 17.12
N SER A 208 19.45 4.15 17.75
CA SER A 208 20.29 5.20 17.14
C SER A 208 20.91 4.77 15.82
N ARG A 209 21.32 3.51 15.71
CA ARG A 209 21.86 2.94 14.47
C ARG A 209 20.81 2.87 13.36
N CYS A 210 19.62 2.31 13.66
CA CYS A 210 18.53 2.19 12.70
C CYS A 210 18.02 3.57 12.27
N PHE A 211 17.89 4.52 13.20
CA PHE A 211 17.46 5.87 12.93
C PHE A 211 18.44 6.60 11.99
N LYS A 212 19.74 6.52 12.28
CA LYS A 212 20.78 7.12 11.43
C LYS A 212 20.79 6.49 10.03
N GLN A 213 20.60 5.17 9.95
CA GLN A 213 20.55 4.48 8.66
C GLN A 213 19.32 4.91 7.82
N HIS A 214 18.18 5.16 8.47
CA HIS A 214 16.93 5.51 7.79
C HIS A 214 16.86 7.00 7.42
N PHE A 215 17.21 7.90 8.37
CA PHE A 215 17.11 9.35 8.17
C PHE A 215 18.42 10.04 7.76
N GLY A 216 19.54 9.30 7.66
CA GLY A 216 20.83 9.85 7.31
C GLY A 216 21.55 10.58 8.45
N MET A 217 20.90 10.86 9.58
CA MET A 217 21.42 11.60 10.71
C MET A 217 21.06 10.96 12.04
N ALA A 218 21.84 11.27 13.09
CA ALA A 218 21.56 10.72 14.41
C ALA A 218 20.31 11.35 15.06
N PRO A 219 19.58 10.62 15.95
CA PRO A 219 18.36 11.13 16.59
C PRO A 219 18.54 12.49 17.29
N LYS A 220 19.71 12.71 17.90
CA LYS A 220 20.05 13.97 18.58
C LYS A 220 20.15 15.17 17.63
N ASP A 221 20.54 14.92 16.38
CA ASP A 221 20.77 15.95 15.38
C ASP A 221 19.48 16.24 14.58
N TYR A 222 18.47 15.37 14.72
CA TYR A 222 17.22 15.44 13.96
C TYR A 222 16.32 16.62 14.39
N THR A 223 16.45 17.11 15.63
CA THR A 223 15.66 18.23 16.15
C THR A 223 15.99 19.55 15.47
N ASP A 224 17.21 19.72 14.96
CA ASP A 224 17.71 20.99 14.42
C ASP A 224 17.46 21.13 12.91
N HIS A 225 17.12 20.04 12.22
CA HIS A 225 16.92 20.00 10.76
C HIS A 225 15.45 19.81 10.34
N GLY A 226 14.52 19.73 11.26
CA GLY A 226 13.08 19.44 11.02
C GLY A 226 12.24 20.62 10.54
N GLY A 227 12.81 21.59 9.83
CA GLY A 227 12.11 22.80 9.38
C GLY A 227 12.45 23.28 7.98
N GLY A 228 12.88 22.40 7.07
CA GLY A 228 13.23 22.81 5.71
C GLY A 228 12.99 21.73 4.69
N GLY A 229 11.87 21.80 3.96
CA GLY A 229 11.63 20.97 2.78
C GLY A 229 10.14 20.84 2.51
#